data_9fdd3aeb1e25d578f574af917a7e8a5b
#
_entry.id   9fdd3aeb1e25d578f574af917a7e8a5b
#
_cell.length_a   1.000
_cell.length_b   1.000
_cell.length_c   1.000
_cell.angle_alpha   90.00
_cell.angle_beta   90.00
_cell.angle_gamma   90.00
#
_symmetry.space_group_name_H-M   'P 1'
#
loop_
_entity.id
_entity.type
_entity.pdbx_description
1 polymer ?
#
loop_
_entity_poly.entity_id
_entity_poly.type
_entity_poly.pdbx_seq_one_letter_code
_entity_poly.pdbx_strand_id
1 'polypeptide(L)'
;MKYDVVIVGAGSAGGVLASRLSEDPNRSVLLLEAGPDFXDFESLPDKVKYSYNAWASAYDPDAFTWGYRGTAGPDREPMIVPRGKVMGGSSAINGTVWFRGIPEDFDEWAEQGNTEWSYIKTLPYFRKSETDADFLGDDFHGSDGPIPVKRYKKEDMLPSVQAFWDAAKGAGFPETHDXNHPESTGVGARPLNNVEGVRMSTALTYIDMTRHRLNLTVRSXVHVRXILFEGNRAVGLEVESGDEKFTIEAEEIILSAGAXNSPQLLMLSGIGPSEHXQSLDIPVVQDLPGVGENLRDHPTVFLLYRIDIEQDELNTSPVQAGMRYTTPGSPYRNDMQMSPILRTSEHRPPGVELDDDSRYMGFSVGLQKAEAAGQLRLQSADPHDQPLLDYRYLTHAFDTERLRGAVRLCVDIVSRPECKDALLERANPTDADLETDEALDRWLRANVSTQQHSCGTCKMGPSSDPMAVVDQYCKVHGIEGLRVVDASIMPDVVRANTNASTIMIGERAADLIIGQQ
;
A
#
# COMPACT_ATOMS: atom_id res chain seq x y z
N MET A 1 -27.21 -1.09 -20.18
CA MET A 1 -26.20 -0.37 -20.98
C MET A 1 -24.87 -1.11 -20.92
N LYS A 2 -24.14 -1.12 -22.03
CA LYS A 2 -22.85 -1.77 -22.10
C LYS A 2 -21.75 -0.70 -22.18
N TYR A 3 -20.74 -0.84 -21.32
CA TYR A 3 -19.59 0.10 -21.30
C TYR A 3 -18.42 -0.53 -22.04
N ASP A 4 -17.59 0.33 -22.64
CA ASP A 4 -16.35 -0.16 -23.24
C ASP A 4 -15.41 -0.71 -22.18
N VAL A 5 -15.32 -0.03 -21.03
CA VAL A 5 -14.47 -0.43 -19.91
C VAL A 5 -15.21 -0.23 -18.60
N VAL A 6 -15.20 -1.24 -17.74
CA VAL A 6 -15.67 -1.09 -16.36
C VAL A 6 -14.49 -1.35 -15.43
N ILE A 7 -14.22 -0.40 -14.54
CA ILE A 7 -13.13 -0.47 -13.59
C ILE A 7 -13.73 -0.71 -12.20
N VAL A 8 -13.31 -1.78 -11.54
CA VAL A 8 -13.81 -2.17 -10.23
C VAL A 8 -12.83 -1.68 -9.17
N GLY A 9 -13.25 -0.69 -8.40
CA GLY A 9 -12.45 -0.10 -7.35
C GLY A 9 -11.84 1.22 -7.75
N ALA A 10 -12.20 2.27 -7.01
CA ALA A 10 -11.74 3.63 -7.29
C ALA A 10 -10.64 4.03 -6.32
N GLY A 11 -9.63 3.19 -6.21
CA GLY A 11 -8.48 3.43 -5.35
C GLY A 11 -7.30 4.00 -6.11
N SER A 12 -6.10 3.65 -5.64
CA SER A 12 -4.86 4.22 -6.16
C SER A 12 -4.67 3.93 -7.64
N ALA A 13 -4.96 2.71 -8.09
CA ALA A 13 -4.80 2.39 -9.51
C ALA A 13 -6.08 2.69 -10.30
N GLY A 14 -7.24 2.37 -9.73
CA GLY A 14 -8.50 2.54 -10.46
C GLY A 14 -8.79 3.98 -10.81
N GLY A 15 -8.49 4.91 -9.91
CA GLY A 15 -8.68 6.32 -10.19
C GLY A 15 -7.81 6.80 -11.35
N VAL A 16 -6.58 6.31 -11.41
CA VAL A 16 -5.67 6.66 -12.50
C VAL A 16 -6.20 6.12 -13.82
N LEU A 17 -6.61 4.84 -13.83
CA LEU A 17 -7.15 4.23 -15.05
C LEU A 17 -8.37 4.97 -15.57
N ALA A 18 -9.28 5.33 -14.67
CA ALA A 18 -10.49 6.04 -15.08
C ALA A 18 -10.14 7.35 -15.77
N SER A 19 -9.18 8.08 -15.19
CA SER A 19 -8.75 9.35 -15.75
C SER A 19 -8.09 9.18 -17.12
N ARG A 20 -7.16 8.23 -17.22
CA ARG A 20 -6.39 8.08 -18.46
C ARG A 20 -7.21 7.43 -19.59
N LEU A 21 -7.98 6.38 -19.27
CA LEU A 21 -8.74 5.70 -20.31
C LEU A 21 -9.88 6.56 -20.84
N SER A 22 -10.40 7.49 -20.05
CA SER A 22 -11.46 8.39 -20.51
C SER A 22 -10.92 9.58 -21.30
N GLU A 23 -9.62 9.69 -21.50
CA GLU A 23 -9.06 10.73 -22.37
C GLU A 23 -9.57 10.62 -23.81
N ASP A 24 -9.83 9.40 -24.28
CA ASP A 24 -10.47 9.20 -25.57
C ASP A 24 -11.97 9.39 -25.38
N PRO A 25 -12.58 10.45 -25.93
CA PRO A 25 -13.99 10.70 -25.69
C PRO A 25 -14.93 9.64 -26.28
N ASN A 26 -14.42 8.80 -27.17
CA ASN A 26 -15.21 7.72 -27.75
C ASN A 26 -15.20 6.44 -26.92
N ARG A 27 -14.44 6.42 -25.82
CA ARG A 27 -14.41 5.26 -24.94
C ARG A 27 -15.30 5.53 -23.73
N SER A 28 -16.32 4.70 -23.52
CA SER A 28 -17.19 4.84 -22.36
C SER A 28 -16.56 4.06 -21.18
N VAL A 29 -16.34 4.76 -20.08
CA VAL A 29 -15.67 4.23 -18.90
C VAL A 29 -16.58 4.36 -17.69
N LEU A 30 -16.79 3.25 -16.97
CA LEU A 30 -17.52 3.22 -15.72
C LEU A 30 -16.55 2.88 -14.60
N LEU A 31 -16.50 3.73 -13.58
CA LEU A 31 -15.69 3.50 -12.39
C LEU A 31 -16.61 3.21 -11.22
N LEU A 32 -16.43 2.04 -10.59
CA LEU A 32 -17.27 1.60 -9.48
C LEU A 32 -16.50 1.62 -8.17
N GLU A 33 -17.15 2.09 -7.11
CA GLU A 33 -16.58 2.12 -5.77
C GLU A 33 -17.58 1.60 -4.76
N ALA A 34 -17.15 0.68 -3.90
CA ALA A 34 -18.02 0.11 -2.87
C ALA A 34 -18.36 1.11 -1.77
N GLY A 35 -17.44 2.01 -1.45
CA GLY A 35 -17.63 2.99 -0.39
C GLY A 35 -18.27 4.27 -0.88
N PRO A 36 -18.41 5.26 0.01
CA PRO A 36 -19.05 6.53 -0.35
C PRO A 36 -18.12 7.43 -1.16
N ASP A 37 -18.74 8.43 -1.80
CA ASP A 37 -18.09 9.47 -2.58
C ASP A 37 -18.45 10.83 -1.99
N PHE A 38 -17.51 11.77 -2.09
CA PHE A 38 -17.76 13.15 -1.63
C PHE A 38 -17.33 14.09 -2.74
N UNK A 39 -18.22 14.30 -3.36
CA UNK A 39 -18.02 15.05 -4.49
C UNK A 39 -17.62 16.40 -4.26
N ASP A 40 -17.98 16.95 -3.21
CA ASP A 40 -17.79 18.34 -2.81
C ASP A 40 -16.68 18.39 -1.74
N PHE A 41 -15.63 19.15 -2.04
CA PHE A 41 -14.50 19.23 -1.11
C PHE A 41 -14.94 19.69 0.29
N GLU A 42 -15.91 20.60 0.35
CA GLU A 42 -16.38 21.11 1.64
C GLU A 42 -17.08 20.05 2.47
N SER A 43 -17.66 19.05 1.84
CA SER A 43 -18.36 17.97 2.54
C SER A 43 -17.44 16.80 2.91
N LEU A 44 -16.18 16.85 2.52
CA LEU A 44 -15.26 15.76 2.78
C LEU A 44 -15.00 15.63 4.28
N PRO A 45 -15.27 14.45 4.87
CA PRO A 45 -15.05 14.29 6.32
C PRO A 45 -13.59 14.52 6.71
N ASP A 46 -13.37 15.05 7.90
CA ASP A 46 -12.02 15.34 8.38
C ASP A 46 -11.13 14.08 8.38
N LYS A 47 -11.70 12.92 8.71
CA LYS A 47 -10.92 11.69 8.75
C LYS A 47 -10.36 11.30 7.38
N VAL A 48 -11.08 11.65 6.33
CA VAL A 48 -10.61 11.43 4.95
C VAL A 48 -9.74 12.59 4.50
N LYS A 49 -10.14 13.82 4.85
CA LYS A 49 -9.49 15.02 4.35
C LYS A 49 -8.05 15.19 4.85
N TYR A 50 -7.81 14.95 6.15
CA TYR A 50 -6.53 15.35 6.75
C TYR A 50 -5.66 14.15 7.10
N SER A 51 -4.43 14.17 6.60
CA SER A 51 -3.45 13.12 6.85
C SER A 51 -2.91 13.17 8.28
N TYR A 52 -3.06 14.29 8.96
CA TYR A 52 -2.60 14.40 10.34
C TYR A 52 -3.31 13.42 11.25
N ASN A 53 -4.50 12.99 10.88
CA ASN A 53 -5.29 12.03 11.65
C ASN A 53 -5.26 10.63 11.05
N ALA A 54 -4.24 10.32 10.26
CA ALA A 54 -4.22 9.07 9.50
C ALA A 54 -4.37 7.83 10.40
N TRP A 55 -3.70 7.85 11.56
CA TRP A 55 -3.74 6.67 12.42
C TRP A 55 -5.12 6.46 13.04
N ALA A 56 -5.72 7.53 13.53
CA ALA A 56 -7.06 7.43 14.09
C ALA A 56 -8.05 6.94 13.03
N SER A 57 -7.94 7.48 11.82
CA SER A 57 -8.83 7.08 10.73
C SER A 57 -8.64 5.63 10.35
N ALA A 58 -7.39 5.20 10.25
CA ALA A 58 -7.09 3.85 9.75
C ALA A 58 -7.63 2.76 10.67
N TYR A 59 -7.65 3.03 11.98
CA TYR A 59 -8.05 2.01 12.95
C TYR A 59 -9.46 2.19 13.50
N ASP A 60 -10.18 3.20 13.04
CA ASP A 60 -11.56 3.44 13.43
C ASP A 60 -12.48 2.59 12.55
N PRO A 61 -13.21 1.63 13.11
CA PRO A 61 -14.07 0.78 12.26
C PRO A 61 -15.17 1.54 11.54
N ASP A 62 -15.49 2.73 12.00
CA ASP A 62 -16.51 3.56 11.35
C ASP A 62 -15.92 4.57 10.38
N ALA A 63 -14.64 4.48 10.07
CA ALA A 63 -13.94 5.53 9.32
C ALA A 63 -13.53 5.10 7.92
N PHE A 64 -14.50 4.63 7.14
CA PHE A 64 -14.25 4.43 5.71
C PHE A 64 -13.25 3.33 5.41
N THR A 65 -13.25 2.28 6.23
CA THR A 65 -12.42 1.10 6.01
C THR A 65 -13.29 -0.13 5.89
N TRP A 66 -12.70 -1.19 5.30
CA TRP A 66 -13.38 -2.48 5.20
C TRP A 66 -13.47 -3.21 6.54
N GLY A 67 -12.66 -2.82 7.53
CA GLY A 67 -12.66 -3.48 8.83
C GLY A 67 -12.00 -4.85 8.82
N TYR A 68 -11.04 -5.07 7.94
CA TYR A 68 -10.42 -6.38 7.79
C TYR A 68 -9.51 -6.72 8.94
N ARG A 69 -9.42 -8.02 9.22
CA ARG A 69 -8.49 -8.60 10.19
C ARG A 69 -7.64 -9.63 9.48
N GLY A 70 -6.38 -9.74 9.90
CA GLY A 70 -5.47 -10.71 9.33
C GLY A 70 -4.67 -11.43 10.39
N THR A 71 -4.09 -12.56 10.03
CA THR A 71 -3.27 -13.37 10.91
C THR A 71 -1.81 -13.01 10.69
N ALA A 72 -1.17 -12.44 11.72
CA ALA A 72 0.26 -12.11 11.65
C ALA A 72 1.11 -13.35 11.88
N GLY A 73 0.67 -14.24 12.77
CA GLY A 73 1.38 -15.46 13.08
C GLY A 73 0.54 -16.33 13.99
N PRO A 74 1.01 -17.54 14.29
CA PRO A 74 0.24 -18.44 15.13
C PRO A 74 0.12 -17.92 16.54
N ASP A 75 -0.95 -18.31 17.21
CA ASP A 75 -1.18 -18.04 18.64
C ASP A 75 -1.27 -16.55 18.97
N ARG A 76 -1.72 -15.75 17.99
CA ARG A 76 -1.92 -14.32 18.20
C ARG A 76 -3.35 -13.94 17.87
N GLU A 77 -3.83 -12.87 18.52
CA GLU A 77 -5.09 -12.27 18.12
C GLU A 77 -4.94 -11.68 16.71
N PRO A 78 -6.00 -11.74 15.90
CA PRO A 78 -5.93 -11.14 14.56
C PRO A 78 -5.60 -9.66 14.64
N MET A 79 -4.76 -9.21 13.71
CA MET A 79 -4.40 -7.80 13.63
C MET A 79 -5.35 -7.06 12.72
N ILE A 80 -5.51 -5.77 12.97
CA ILE A 80 -6.28 -4.89 12.10
C ILE A 80 -5.48 -4.64 10.82
N VAL A 81 -6.16 -4.75 9.66
CA VAL A 81 -5.56 -4.48 8.35
C VAL A 81 -6.38 -3.37 7.69
N PRO A 82 -5.99 -2.11 7.88
CA PRO A 82 -6.78 -1.00 7.32
C PRO A 82 -6.70 -0.95 5.80
N ARG A 83 -7.86 -1.01 5.15
CA ARG A 83 -7.96 -0.80 3.70
C ARG A 83 -9.15 0.11 3.44
N GLY A 84 -8.97 1.12 2.60
CA GLY A 84 -10.00 2.13 2.38
C GLY A 84 -11.22 1.59 1.66
N LYS A 85 -12.40 1.96 2.16
CA LYS A 85 -13.69 1.70 1.50
C LYS A 85 -14.34 3.04 1.28
N VAL A 86 -13.83 3.77 0.32
CA VAL A 86 -14.21 5.16 0.05
C VAL A 86 -13.63 5.54 -1.30
N MET A 87 -14.23 6.52 -1.96
CA MET A 87 -13.65 7.04 -3.22
C MET A 87 -12.20 7.47 -2.97
N GLY A 88 -11.28 6.99 -3.79
CA GLY A 88 -9.85 7.13 -3.57
C GLY A 88 -9.21 5.92 -2.92
N GLY A 89 -10.01 5.01 -2.39
CA GLY A 89 -9.52 3.79 -1.78
C GLY A 89 -8.56 4.07 -0.64
N SER A 90 -7.52 3.25 -0.51
CA SER A 90 -6.55 3.43 0.57
C SER A 90 -5.74 4.71 0.43
N SER A 91 -5.67 5.31 -0.77
CA SER A 91 -5.02 6.62 -0.89
C SER A 91 -5.79 7.71 -0.15
N ALA A 92 -7.06 7.47 0.19
CA ALA A 92 -7.88 8.44 0.91
C ALA A 92 -7.78 8.30 2.43
N ILE A 93 -7.05 7.28 2.93
CA ILE A 93 -6.90 7.09 4.38
C ILE A 93 -5.44 6.90 4.82
N ASN A 94 -4.48 6.99 3.92
CA ASN A 94 -3.07 6.68 4.20
C ASN A 94 -2.34 7.86 4.85
N GLY A 95 -1.07 7.63 5.18
CA GLY A 95 -0.20 8.64 5.79
C GLY A 95 0.50 9.56 4.81
N THR A 96 0.16 9.50 3.55
CA THR A 96 0.65 10.37 2.47
C THR A 96 2.15 10.29 2.19
N VAL A 97 2.78 9.19 2.51
CA VAL A 97 4.20 9.03 2.15
C VAL A 97 4.28 8.67 0.66
N TRP A 98 4.92 9.53 -0.11
CA TRP A 98 5.02 9.38 -1.57
C TRP A 98 6.41 8.85 -1.93
N PHE A 99 6.59 7.56 -1.75
CA PHE A 99 7.91 6.93 -1.74
C PHE A 99 7.95 5.89 -2.86
N ARG A 100 8.95 5.98 -3.71
CA ARG A 100 9.10 5.05 -4.83
C ARG A 100 9.94 3.85 -4.44
N GLY A 101 9.67 2.72 -5.11
CA GLY A 101 10.58 1.59 -5.08
C GLY A 101 11.93 1.98 -5.67
N ILE A 102 12.96 1.16 -5.39
CA ILE A 102 14.29 1.38 -5.95
C ILE A 102 14.38 0.71 -7.32
N PRO A 103 15.37 1.10 -8.15
CA PRO A 103 15.46 0.51 -9.48
C PRO A 103 15.49 -1.01 -9.49
N GLU A 104 16.15 -1.63 -8.52
CA GLU A 104 16.22 -3.09 -8.45
C GLU A 104 14.86 -3.74 -8.34
N ASP A 105 13.89 -3.07 -7.69
CA ASP A 105 12.55 -3.64 -7.57
C ASP A 105 11.96 -3.92 -8.95
N PHE A 106 12.02 -2.94 -9.83
CA PHE A 106 11.40 -3.04 -11.15
C PHE A 106 12.25 -3.90 -12.09
N ASP A 107 13.56 -3.80 -12.00
CA ASP A 107 14.44 -4.63 -12.82
C ASP A 107 14.32 -6.10 -12.45
N GLU A 108 14.06 -6.43 -11.19
CA GLU A 108 13.78 -7.82 -10.79
C GLU A 108 12.48 -8.31 -11.41
N TRP A 109 11.44 -7.45 -11.47
CA TRP A 109 10.19 -7.81 -12.16
C TRP A 109 10.49 -8.14 -13.62
N ALA A 110 11.31 -7.31 -14.28
CA ALA A 110 11.65 -7.51 -15.68
C ALA A 110 12.42 -8.82 -15.88
N GLU A 111 13.35 -9.14 -14.98
CA GLU A 111 14.13 -10.37 -15.06
C GLU A 111 13.27 -11.63 -14.95
N GLN A 112 12.10 -11.52 -14.31
CA GLN A 112 11.17 -12.64 -14.19
C GLN A 112 10.28 -12.81 -15.41
N GLY A 113 10.50 -12.02 -16.47
CA GLY A 113 9.76 -12.13 -17.71
C GLY A 113 8.82 -10.96 -17.98
N ASN A 114 8.82 -9.95 -17.10
CA ASN A 114 7.91 -8.82 -17.24
C ASN A 114 8.68 -7.61 -17.76
N THR A 115 9.18 -7.73 -18.98
CA THR A 115 10.14 -6.75 -19.53
C THR A 115 9.54 -5.37 -19.72
N GLU A 116 8.20 -5.25 -19.76
CA GLU A 116 7.54 -3.95 -19.87
C GLU A 116 7.61 -3.16 -18.57
N TRP A 117 8.16 -3.75 -17.49
CA TRP A 117 8.11 -3.15 -16.16
C TRP A 117 9.48 -2.90 -15.56
N SER A 118 10.53 -2.83 -16.39
CA SER A 118 11.88 -2.46 -15.92
C SER A 118 11.89 -1.03 -15.38
N TYR A 119 12.92 -0.69 -14.62
CA TYR A 119 12.99 0.65 -14.04
C TYR A 119 12.95 1.74 -15.12
N ILE A 120 13.71 1.56 -16.21
CA ILE A 120 13.74 2.60 -17.23
C ILE A 120 12.40 2.75 -17.94
N LYS A 121 11.60 1.68 -17.98
CA LYS A 121 10.27 1.76 -18.58
C LYS A 121 9.22 2.29 -17.61
N THR A 122 9.43 2.15 -16.30
CA THR A 122 8.48 2.66 -15.32
C THR A 122 8.77 4.10 -14.91
N LEU A 123 10.02 4.54 -15.01
CA LEU A 123 10.38 5.90 -14.58
C LEU A 123 9.52 6.98 -15.23
N PRO A 124 9.24 6.94 -16.55
CA PRO A 124 8.39 7.99 -17.14
C PRO A 124 7.01 8.07 -16.50
N TYR A 125 6.50 6.96 -15.95
CA TYR A 125 5.16 6.94 -15.35
C TYR A 125 5.18 7.44 -13.91
N PHE A 126 6.27 7.24 -13.19
CA PHE A 126 6.46 7.95 -11.92
C PHE A 126 6.47 9.46 -12.17
N ARG A 127 7.20 9.88 -13.18
CA ARG A 127 7.27 11.32 -13.52
C ARG A 127 5.92 11.86 -13.95
N LYS A 128 5.17 11.08 -14.74
CA LYS A 128 3.86 11.51 -15.24
C LYS A 128 2.86 11.71 -14.10
N SER A 129 3.01 10.97 -13.01
CA SER A 129 2.03 10.97 -11.91
C SER A 129 2.17 12.16 -10.97
N GLU A 130 3.31 12.84 -10.96
CA GLU A 130 3.62 13.77 -9.87
C GLU A 130 3.99 15.15 -10.34
N THR A 131 3.80 16.12 -9.45
CA THR A 131 4.45 17.42 -9.48
C THR A 131 5.26 17.52 -8.19
N ASP A 132 6.57 17.32 -8.29
CA ASP A 132 7.44 17.36 -7.12
C ASP A 132 7.97 18.77 -6.95
N ALA A 133 7.45 19.48 -5.96
CA ALA A 133 7.75 20.90 -5.76
C ALA A 133 9.21 21.16 -5.43
N ASP A 134 9.89 20.15 -4.87
CA ASP A 134 11.29 20.32 -4.45
C ASP A 134 12.28 20.03 -5.58
N PHE A 135 11.84 19.41 -6.67
CA PHE A 135 12.73 18.95 -7.75
C PHE A 135 12.15 19.24 -9.12
N LEU A 136 11.56 20.42 -9.28
CA LEU A 136 11.02 20.82 -10.59
C LEU A 136 12.17 20.88 -11.63
N GLY A 137 11.93 20.28 -12.78
CA GLY A 137 12.91 20.25 -13.85
C GLY A 137 13.98 19.18 -13.72
N ASP A 138 13.92 18.37 -12.67
CA ASP A 138 14.87 17.29 -12.46
C ASP A 138 14.53 16.10 -13.37
N ASP A 139 15.56 15.40 -13.85
CA ASP A 139 15.35 14.29 -14.77
C ASP A 139 14.57 13.12 -14.15
N PHE A 140 14.59 12.99 -12.85
CA PHE A 140 13.93 11.87 -12.17
C PHE A 140 12.53 12.23 -11.64
N HIS A 141 12.11 13.49 -11.81
CA HIS A 141 10.87 13.95 -11.20
C HIS A 141 9.92 14.57 -12.20
N GLY A 142 8.63 14.58 -11.82
CA GLY A 142 7.61 15.22 -12.64
C GLY A 142 7.35 16.64 -12.21
N SER A 143 6.90 17.45 -13.17
CA SER A 143 6.61 18.87 -12.96
C SER A 143 5.18 19.25 -13.28
N ASP A 144 4.37 18.31 -13.82
CA ASP A 144 2.99 18.63 -14.21
C ASP A 144 2.02 17.46 -14.03
N GLY A 145 2.37 16.51 -13.18
CA GLY A 145 1.45 15.40 -12.86
C GLY A 145 0.43 15.78 -11.81
N PRO A 146 -0.61 14.96 -11.67
CA PRO A 146 -1.73 15.31 -10.79
C PRO A 146 -1.41 15.31 -9.30
N ILE A 147 -0.43 14.52 -8.85
CA ILE A 147 -0.16 14.36 -7.42
C ILE A 147 0.89 15.38 -6.99
N PRO A 148 0.54 16.34 -6.12
CA PRO A 148 1.56 17.27 -5.61
C PRO A 148 2.39 16.58 -4.52
N VAL A 149 3.70 16.80 -4.58
CA VAL A 149 4.65 16.17 -3.65
C VAL A 149 5.56 17.25 -3.09
N LYS A 150 5.80 17.20 -1.79
CA LYS A 150 6.66 18.15 -1.11
C LYS A 150 7.24 17.51 0.14
N ARG A 151 8.36 18.06 0.61
CA ARG A 151 9.05 17.57 1.80
C ARG A 151 9.15 18.69 2.83
N TYR A 152 9.14 18.31 4.10
CA TYR A 152 9.48 19.25 5.16
C TYR A 152 10.96 19.61 5.06
N LYS A 153 11.29 20.86 5.35
CA LYS A 153 12.68 21.22 5.64
C LYS A 153 13.05 20.70 7.01
N LYS A 154 14.29 20.29 7.19
CA LYS A 154 14.70 19.68 8.45
C LYS A 154 14.40 20.60 9.63
N GLU A 155 14.65 21.91 9.48
CA GLU A 155 14.43 22.86 10.58
C GLU A 155 12.96 23.00 10.96
N ASP A 156 12.04 22.55 10.11
CA ASP A 156 10.60 22.60 10.38
C ASP A 156 10.06 21.29 10.96
N MET A 157 10.91 20.30 11.12
CA MET A 157 10.49 19.01 11.65
C MET A 157 10.41 19.02 13.16
N LEU A 158 9.71 18.04 13.73
CA LEU A 158 9.64 17.88 15.18
C LEU A 158 11.05 17.68 15.76
N PRO A 159 11.30 18.17 16.97
CA PRO A 159 12.64 17.99 17.58
C PRO A 159 13.08 16.54 17.66
N SER A 160 12.16 15.61 17.95
CA SER A 160 12.51 14.20 18.02
C SER A 160 12.89 13.64 16.65
N VAL A 161 12.31 14.16 15.56
CA VAL A 161 12.66 13.74 14.20
C VAL A 161 14.03 14.29 13.83
N GLN A 162 14.29 15.57 14.15
CA GLN A 162 15.61 16.14 13.89
C GLN A 162 16.70 15.40 14.66
N ALA A 163 16.39 15.01 15.89
CA ALA A 163 17.35 14.26 16.73
C ALA A 163 17.65 12.90 16.10
N PHE A 164 16.63 12.20 15.63
CA PHE A 164 16.85 10.92 14.94
C PHE A 164 17.74 11.11 13.71
N TRP A 165 17.48 12.15 12.92
CA TRP A 165 18.27 12.45 11.74
C TRP A 165 19.75 12.63 12.12
N ASP A 166 20.00 13.46 13.13
CA ASP A 166 21.37 13.72 13.56
C ASP A 166 22.01 12.46 14.14
N ALA A 167 21.26 11.67 14.89
CA ALA A 167 21.79 10.45 15.48
C ALA A 167 22.13 9.40 14.40
N ALA A 168 21.30 9.30 13.37
CA ALA A 168 21.61 8.39 12.28
C ALA A 168 22.90 8.78 11.57
N LYS A 169 23.09 10.07 11.33
CA LYS A 169 24.34 10.54 10.74
C LYS A 169 25.52 10.28 11.67
N GLY A 170 25.32 10.53 12.96
CA GLY A 170 26.37 10.25 13.94
C GLY A 170 26.75 8.79 14.02
N ALA A 171 25.79 7.90 13.72
CA ALA A 171 26.03 6.46 13.68
C ALA A 171 26.70 6.01 12.37
N GLY A 172 26.93 6.93 11.44
CA GLY A 172 27.65 6.61 10.21
C GLY A 172 26.80 6.44 8.97
N PHE A 173 25.49 6.68 9.06
CA PHE A 173 24.64 6.56 7.89
C PHE A 173 24.72 7.83 7.03
N PRO A 174 24.68 7.68 5.71
CA PRO A 174 24.71 8.87 4.86
C PRO A 174 23.39 9.62 4.90
N GLU A 175 23.42 10.84 4.42
CA GLU A 175 22.25 11.68 4.25
C GLU A 175 21.85 11.63 2.77
N THR A 176 20.55 11.52 2.50
CA THR A 176 20.06 11.58 1.13
C THR A 176 19.18 12.81 0.97
N HIS A 177 19.36 13.51 -0.14
CA HIS A 177 18.53 14.67 -0.44
C HIS A 177 17.20 14.31 -1.07
N ASP A 178 17.08 13.09 -1.54
CA ASP A 178 15.88 12.68 -2.26
C ASP A 178 15.66 11.18 -2.13
N UNK A 179 14.67 10.78 -1.32
CA UNK A 179 14.34 9.57 -1.12
C UNK A 179 13.91 8.93 -2.21
N ASN A 180 13.52 9.69 -3.35
CA ASN A 180 13.02 9.05 -4.58
C ASN A 180 14.06 8.98 -5.71
N HIS A 181 15.25 9.42 -5.43
CA HIS A 181 16.35 9.26 -6.39
C HIS A 181 16.77 7.80 -6.46
N PRO A 182 17.24 7.32 -7.61
CA PRO A 182 17.74 5.93 -7.68
C PRO A 182 18.85 5.61 -6.68
N GLU A 183 19.64 6.60 -6.28
CA GLU A 183 20.69 6.46 -5.27
C GLU A 183 20.21 7.16 -4.00
N SER A 184 19.49 6.44 -3.16
CA SER A 184 18.74 7.06 -2.06
C SER A 184 18.95 6.37 -0.71
N THR A 185 20.10 5.76 -0.51
CA THR A 185 20.42 5.15 0.79
C THR A 185 20.70 6.23 1.82
N GLY A 186 20.18 6.06 3.03
CA GLY A 186 20.48 6.95 4.14
C GLY A 186 19.26 7.62 4.72
N VAL A 187 19.51 8.66 5.53
CA VAL A 187 18.46 9.41 6.23
C VAL A 187 18.12 10.65 5.42
N GLY A 188 16.83 10.97 5.35
CA GLY A 188 16.37 12.14 4.63
C GLY A 188 14.91 12.43 4.87
N ALA A 189 14.44 13.52 4.27
CA ALA A 189 13.03 13.90 4.37
C ALA A 189 12.18 12.94 3.56
N ARG A 190 11.02 12.57 4.12
CA ARG A 190 10.06 11.76 3.38
C ARG A 190 9.29 12.64 2.38
N PRO A 191 9.20 12.23 1.13
CA PRO A 191 8.30 12.95 0.21
C PRO A 191 6.86 12.66 0.58
N LEU A 192 6.02 13.70 0.58
CA LEU A 192 4.65 13.60 1.07
C LEU A 192 3.68 14.15 0.03
N ASN A 193 2.54 13.48 -0.14
CA ASN A 193 1.51 13.96 -1.06
C ASN A 193 0.33 14.55 -0.29
N ASN A 194 0.62 15.49 0.62
CA ASN A 194 -0.42 16.31 1.21
C ASN A 194 -0.10 17.78 0.98
N VAL A 195 -1.14 18.61 0.96
CA VAL A 195 -1.02 20.07 0.85
C VAL A 195 -1.56 20.64 2.15
N GLU A 196 -0.64 21.10 3.00
CA GLU A 196 -1.00 21.61 4.32
C GLU A 196 -1.91 20.66 5.07
N GLY A 197 -1.55 19.37 5.04
CA GLY A 197 -2.28 18.32 5.72
C GLY A 197 -3.42 17.71 4.94
N VAL A 198 -3.88 18.35 3.86
CA VAL A 198 -4.97 17.78 3.04
C VAL A 198 -4.40 16.65 2.19
N ARG A 199 -4.95 15.47 2.39
CA ARG A 199 -4.48 14.26 1.72
C ARG A 199 -4.86 14.28 0.25
N MET A 200 -3.87 14.33 -0.64
CA MET A 200 -4.11 14.41 -2.07
C MET A 200 -4.25 13.01 -2.65
N SER A 201 -5.39 12.41 -2.35
CA SER A 201 -5.75 11.08 -2.81
C SER A 201 -6.02 11.07 -4.31
N THR A 202 -6.20 9.87 -4.89
CA THR A 202 -6.64 9.81 -6.29
C THR A 202 -8.04 10.38 -6.47
N ALA A 203 -8.86 10.42 -5.41
CA ALA A 203 -10.18 11.05 -5.52
C ALA A 203 -10.07 12.55 -5.75
N LEU A 204 -9.21 13.22 -4.97
CA LEU A 204 -9.07 14.69 -5.09
C LEU A 204 -8.23 15.10 -6.29
N THR A 205 -7.51 14.19 -6.89
CA THR A 205 -6.64 14.50 -8.01
C THR A 205 -7.21 13.87 -9.29
N TYR A 206 -6.82 12.66 -9.63
CA TYR A 206 -7.21 12.05 -10.89
C TYR A 206 -8.72 12.05 -11.14
N ILE A 207 -9.49 11.65 -10.14
CA ILE A 207 -10.94 11.51 -10.32
C ILE A 207 -11.61 12.88 -10.43
N ASP A 208 -11.33 13.77 -9.46
CA ASP A 208 -11.98 15.08 -9.48
C ASP A 208 -11.61 15.92 -10.69
N MET A 209 -10.38 15.74 -11.21
CA MET A 209 -9.94 16.47 -12.40
C MET A 209 -10.68 16.01 -13.66
N THR A 210 -11.27 14.82 -13.67
CA THR A 210 -11.80 14.23 -14.89
C THR A 210 -13.26 13.78 -14.80
N ARG A 211 -13.87 13.77 -13.61
CA ARG A 211 -15.23 13.22 -13.46
C ARG A 211 -16.28 13.99 -14.25
N HIS A 212 -15.96 15.21 -14.69
CA HIS A 212 -16.87 16.00 -15.50
C HIS A 212 -17.00 15.50 -16.94
N ARG A 213 -16.10 14.61 -17.38
CA ARG A 213 -16.15 14.12 -18.77
C ARG A 213 -17.43 13.33 -19.03
N LEU A 214 -18.02 13.56 -20.19
CA LEU A 214 -19.29 12.92 -20.53
C LEU A 214 -19.15 11.41 -20.70
N ASN A 215 -17.98 10.94 -21.08
CA ASN A 215 -17.73 9.50 -21.29
C ASN A 215 -17.27 8.76 -20.04
N LEU A 216 -17.13 9.46 -18.91
CA LEU A 216 -16.73 8.84 -17.65
C LEU A 216 -17.88 8.90 -16.66
N THR A 217 -18.31 7.74 -16.19
CA THR A 217 -19.34 7.61 -15.16
C THR A 217 -18.68 7.10 -13.88
N VAL A 218 -18.86 7.83 -12.78
CA VAL A 218 -18.32 7.45 -11.47
C VAL A 218 -19.49 7.11 -10.56
N ARG A 219 -19.53 5.86 -10.04
CA ARG A 219 -20.62 5.43 -9.17
C ARG A 219 -20.07 4.86 -7.87
N SER A 220 -20.51 5.47 -6.81
CA SER A 220 -20.22 4.97 -5.47
C SER A 220 -21.37 4.09 -4.98
N UNK A 221 -20.93 3.37 -3.83
CA UNK A 221 -21.83 2.65 -3.31
C UNK A 221 -22.25 1.59 -4.05
N VAL A 222 -21.47 0.98 -4.81
CA VAL A 222 -21.78 -0.23 -5.62
C VAL A 222 -20.80 -1.33 -5.26
N HIS A 223 -21.29 -2.43 -4.74
CA HIS A 223 -20.48 -3.58 -4.34
C HIS A 223 -20.52 -4.63 -5.45
N VAL A 224 -19.35 -5.02 -6.00
CA VAL A 224 -19.26 -6.02 -7.08
C VAL A 224 -19.21 -7.39 -6.44
N ARG A 225 -20.11 -8.26 -6.84
CA ARG A 225 -20.28 -9.60 -6.25
C ARG A 225 -19.61 -10.71 -7.03
N UNK A 226 -19.62 -10.69 -8.42
CA UNK A 226 -19.10 -11.66 -9.23
C UNK A 226 -18.92 -11.14 -10.53
N ILE A 227 -18.04 -11.72 -11.27
CA ILE A 227 -17.80 -11.52 -12.69
C ILE A 227 -18.63 -12.55 -13.47
N LEU A 228 -19.19 -12.11 -14.57
CA LEU A 228 -20.05 -12.98 -15.40
C LEU A 228 -19.32 -13.33 -16.68
N PHE A 229 -19.43 -14.58 -17.11
CA PHE A 229 -18.68 -15.11 -18.24
C PHE A 229 -19.56 -15.72 -19.30
N GLU A 230 -19.09 -15.67 -20.56
CA GLU A 230 -19.54 -16.51 -21.65
C GLU A 230 -18.32 -17.31 -22.09
N GLY A 231 -18.28 -18.60 -21.75
CA GLY A 231 -17.07 -19.38 -21.93
C GLY A 231 -15.94 -18.82 -21.11
N ASN A 232 -14.82 -18.52 -21.76
CA ASN A 232 -13.67 -17.91 -21.05
C ASN A 232 -13.62 -16.40 -21.22
N ARG A 233 -14.71 -15.77 -21.66
CA ARG A 233 -14.74 -14.32 -21.83
C ARG A 233 -15.54 -13.68 -20.71
N ALA A 234 -14.96 -12.70 -20.05
CA ALA A 234 -15.67 -11.89 -19.06
C ALA A 234 -16.55 -10.89 -19.81
N VAL A 235 -17.86 -10.88 -19.51
CA VAL A 235 -18.81 -10.05 -20.24
C VAL A 235 -19.58 -9.09 -19.37
N GLY A 236 -19.47 -9.21 -18.04
CA GLY A 236 -20.20 -8.32 -17.16
C GLY A 236 -19.95 -8.61 -15.71
N LEU A 237 -20.68 -7.88 -14.88
CA LEU A 237 -20.56 -7.96 -13.43
C LEU A 237 -21.94 -8.07 -12.82
N GLU A 238 -22.04 -8.88 -11.77
CA GLU A 238 -23.19 -8.82 -10.87
C GLU A 238 -22.82 -7.88 -9.72
N VAL A 239 -23.66 -6.89 -9.48
CA VAL A 239 -23.38 -5.88 -8.47
C VAL A 239 -24.58 -5.70 -7.58
N GLU A 240 -24.34 -5.08 -6.42
CA GLU A 240 -25.43 -4.69 -5.55
C GLU A 240 -25.22 -3.26 -5.07
N SER A 241 -26.33 -2.53 -4.96
CA SER A 241 -26.30 -1.17 -4.43
C SER A 241 -27.57 -1.01 -3.60
N GLY A 242 -27.38 -0.73 -2.31
CA GLY A 242 -28.52 -0.77 -1.40
C GLY A 242 -29.08 -2.18 -1.37
N ASP A 243 -30.38 -2.29 -1.58
CA ASP A 243 -31.08 -3.58 -1.59
C ASP A 243 -31.21 -4.19 -2.97
N GLU A 244 -30.69 -3.54 -4.00
CA GLU A 244 -30.86 -3.98 -5.37
C GLU A 244 -29.64 -4.73 -5.87
N LYS A 245 -29.88 -5.83 -6.59
CA LYS A 245 -28.85 -6.53 -7.35
C LYS A 245 -29.15 -6.35 -8.82
N PHE A 246 -28.12 -6.11 -9.62
CA PHE A 246 -28.30 -5.96 -11.06
C PHE A 246 -27.01 -6.30 -11.78
N THR A 247 -27.09 -6.32 -13.10
CA THR A 247 -25.99 -6.70 -13.96
C THR A 247 -25.50 -5.51 -14.75
N ILE A 248 -24.18 -5.37 -14.87
CA ILE A 248 -23.54 -4.37 -15.72
C ILE A 248 -22.78 -5.11 -16.80
N GLU A 249 -22.99 -4.73 -18.07
CA GLU A 249 -22.29 -5.32 -19.19
C GLU A 249 -21.06 -4.51 -19.56
N ALA A 250 -20.01 -5.18 -19.97
CA ALA A 250 -18.76 -4.53 -20.31
C ALA A 250 -18.05 -5.27 -21.42
N GLU A 251 -17.39 -4.51 -22.30
CA GLU A 251 -16.48 -5.10 -23.29
C GLU A 251 -15.19 -5.54 -22.61
N GLU A 252 -14.70 -4.72 -21.67
CA GLU A 252 -13.50 -5.06 -20.89
C GLU A 252 -13.72 -4.70 -19.43
N ILE A 253 -13.27 -5.59 -18.55
CA ILE A 253 -13.37 -5.40 -17.09
C ILE A 253 -11.97 -5.34 -16.54
N ILE A 254 -11.71 -4.33 -15.70
CA ILE A 254 -10.41 -4.19 -15.03
C ILE A 254 -10.66 -4.19 -13.52
N LEU A 255 -10.07 -5.16 -12.83
CA LEU A 255 -10.15 -5.20 -11.38
C LEU A 255 -9.04 -4.33 -10.81
N SER A 256 -9.42 -3.35 -10.01
CA SER A 256 -8.51 -2.48 -9.28
C SER A 256 -8.96 -2.37 -7.83
N ALA A 257 -9.41 -3.49 -7.28
CA ALA A 257 -10.00 -3.54 -5.95
C ALA A 257 -8.97 -3.71 -4.84
N GLY A 258 -7.71 -3.78 -5.21
CA GLY A 258 -6.61 -3.88 -4.25
C GLY A 258 -6.22 -5.30 -3.93
N ALA A 259 -5.13 -5.41 -3.22
CA ALA A 259 -4.54 -6.73 -2.95
C ALA A 259 -5.41 -7.64 -2.11
N UNK A 260 -6.25 -7.13 -1.39
CA UNK A 260 -7.06 -7.88 -0.66
C UNK A 260 -8.22 -8.25 -1.34
N ASN A 261 -8.89 -7.34 -2.27
CA ASN A 261 -10.21 -7.68 -2.86
C ASN A 261 -10.15 -8.18 -4.31
N SER A 262 -9.10 -7.84 -5.07
CA SER A 262 -9.02 -8.34 -6.44
C SER A 262 -8.89 -9.88 -6.48
N PRO A 263 -8.00 -10.49 -5.71
CA PRO A 263 -7.99 -11.97 -5.72
C PRO A 263 -9.28 -12.55 -5.14
N GLN A 264 -9.89 -11.89 -4.15
CA GLN A 264 -11.18 -12.37 -3.63
C GLN A 264 -12.21 -12.43 -4.74
N LEU A 265 -12.31 -11.36 -5.53
CA LEU A 265 -13.31 -11.28 -6.57
C LEU A 265 -13.04 -12.33 -7.66
N LEU A 266 -11.77 -12.58 -8.02
CA LEU A 266 -11.44 -13.63 -8.95
C LEU A 266 -11.93 -15.00 -8.43
N MET A 267 -11.63 -15.31 -7.17
CA MET A 267 -12.01 -16.61 -6.60
C MET A 267 -13.52 -16.76 -6.47
N LEU A 268 -14.21 -15.70 -6.05
CA LEU A 268 -15.68 -15.72 -6.00
C LEU A 268 -16.29 -15.98 -7.38
N SER A 269 -15.57 -15.63 -8.43
CA SER A 269 -16.03 -15.76 -9.81
C SER A 269 -15.57 -17.06 -10.47
N GLY A 270 -14.86 -17.91 -9.75
CA GLY A 270 -14.41 -19.20 -10.28
C GLY A 270 -13.02 -19.18 -10.88
N ILE A 271 -12.22 -18.16 -10.63
CA ILE A 271 -10.85 -18.07 -11.15
C ILE A 271 -9.89 -18.15 -9.96
N GLY A 272 -9.16 -19.22 -9.86
CA GLY A 272 -8.24 -19.42 -8.75
C GLY A 272 -7.88 -20.87 -8.57
N PRO A 273 -7.37 -21.25 -7.39
CA PRO A 273 -7.05 -22.65 -7.12
C PRO A 273 -8.31 -23.49 -7.16
N SER A 274 -8.38 -24.48 -8.07
CA SER A 274 -9.63 -25.18 -8.31
C SER A 274 -10.12 -25.96 -7.09
N GLU A 275 -9.22 -26.61 -6.33
CA GLU A 275 -9.65 -27.32 -5.12
C GLU A 275 -10.32 -26.38 -4.12
N HIS A 276 -9.79 -25.21 -3.96
CA HIS A 276 -10.40 -24.23 -3.07
C HIS A 276 -11.76 -23.77 -3.57
N UNK A 277 -11.84 -23.35 -4.73
CA UNK A 277 -12.93 -23.03 -5.30
C UNK A 277 -13.96 -23.97 -5.15
N GLN A 278 -13.72 -25.33 -5.37
CA GLN A 278 -14.68 -26.46 -5.26
C GLN A 278 -15.11 -26.72 -3.82
N SER A 279 -14.21 -26.53 -2.88
CA SER A 279 -14.57 -26.73 -1.46
C SER A 279 -15.68 -25.79 -1.00
N LEU A 280 -15.90 -24.71 -1.72
CA LEU A 280 -16.95 -23.73 -1.39
C LEU A 280 -18.11 -23.80 -2.39
N ASP A 281 -18.16 -24.85 -3.21
CA ASP A 281 -19.19 -25.05 -4.22
C ASP A 281 -19.23 -23.92 -5.26
N ILE A 282 -18.09 -23.35 -5.56
CA ILE A 282 -17.96 -22.34 -6.61
C ILE A 282 -17.53 -23.03 -7.89
N PRO A 283 -18.31 -22.91 -8.98
CA PRO A 283 -17.90 -23.53 -10.24
C PRO A 283 -16.59 -22.94 -10.75
N VAL A 284 -15.68 -23.80 -11.21
CA VAL A 284 -14.38 -23.36 -11.70
C VAL A 284 -14.51 -22.90 -13.14
N VAL A 285 -14.14 -21.66 -13.41
CA VAL A 285 -14.06 -21.11 -14.75
C VAL A 285 -12.64 -21.28 -15.29
N GLN A 286 -11.64 -21.03 -14.47
CA GLN A 286 -10.24 -21.16 -14.86
C GLN A 286 -9.43 -21.55 -13.62
N ASP A 287 -8.73 -22.68 -13.73
CA ASP A 287 -7.81 -23.10 -12.68
C ASP A 287 -6.56 -22.23 -12.76
N LEU A 288 -6.36 -21.41 -11.75
CA LEU A 288 -5.24 -20.45 -11.72
C LEU A 288 -4.68 -20.48 -10.31
N PRO A 289 -3.76 -21.42 -10.04
CA PRO A 289 -3.35 -21.67 -8.64
C PRO A 289 -2.65 -20.51 -7.95
N GLY A 290 -2.14 -19.55 -8.71
CA GLY A 290 -1.45 -18.40 -8.11
C GLY A 290 -2.37 -17.37 -7.46
N VAL A 291 -3.67 -17.39 -7.76
CA VAL A 291 -4.57 -16.40 -7.17
C VAL A 291 -4.60 -16.57 -5.65
N GLY A 292 -4.29 -15.52 -4.93
CA GLY A 292 -4.26 -15.52 -3.48
C GLY A 292 -2.95 -16.00 -2.88
N GLU A 293 -2.04 -16.53 -3.68
CA GLU A 293 -0.70 -16.86 -3.20
C GLU A 293 0.16 -15.62 -3.20
N ASN A 294 1.34 -15.72 -2.59
CA ASN A 294 2.34 -14.64 -2.67
C ASN A 294 1.85 -13.34 -2.01
N LEU A 295 1.13 -13.47 -0.91
CA LEU A 295 0.70 -12.26 -0.17
C LEU A 295 1.93 -11.64 0.47
N ARG A 296 2.37 -10.52 -0.08
CA ARG A 296 3.56 -9.79 0.37
C ARG A 296 3.17 -8.56 1.16
N ASP A 297 4.10 -8.12 1.99
CA ASP A 297 3.93 -6.95 2.84
C ASP A 297 5.29 -6.60 3.40
N HIS A 298 5.34 -5.58 4.24
CA HIS A 298 6.54 -5.22 4.99
C HIS A 298 6.30 -5.54 6.46
N PRO A 299 6.83 -6.66 6.97
CA PRO A 299 6.69 -6.96 8.40
C PRO A 299 7.36 -5.86 9.22
N THR A 300 6.63 -5.31 10.18
CA THR A 300 7.07 -4.08 10.85
C THR A 300 6.80 -4.17 12.33
N VAL A 301 7.70 -3.61 13.12
CA VAL A 301 7.49 -3.41 14.55
C VAL A 301 7.72 -1.93 14.87
N PHE A 302 7.21 -1.49 16.01
CA PHE A 302 7.37 -0.11 16.49
C PHE A 302 8.02 -0.12 17.85
N LEU A 303 9.07 0.71 17.99
CA LEU A 303 9.61 1.04 19.29
C LEU A 303 8.95 2.33 19.74
N LEU A 304 8.55 2.42 20.99
CA LEU A 304 7.82 3.59 21.50
C LEU A 304 8.63 4.30 22.57
N TYR A 305 8.82 5.59 22.38
CA TYR A 305 9.52 6.46 23.34
C TYR A 305 8.60 7.63 23.68
N ARG A 306 8.50 7.96 24.96
CA ARG A 306 7.71 9.11 25.36
C ARG A 306 8.44 10.40 24.93
N ILE A 307 7.66 11.38 24.50
CA ILE A 307 8.20 12.69 24.13
C ILE A 307 7.38 13.78 24.80
N ASP A 308 7.95 14.98 24.85
CA ASP A 308 7.32 16.13 25.46
C ASP A 308 7.07 17.17 24.37
N ILE A 309 5.84 17.23 23.86
CA ILE A 309 5.46 18.22 22.85
C ILE A 309 4.13 18.85 23.22
N GLU A 310 3.93 20.07 22.75
CA GLU A 310 2.70 20.79 23.00
C GLU A 310 1.57 20.29 22.12
N GLN A 311 0.34 20.54 22.54
CA GLN A 311 -0.85 20.07 21.82
C GLN A 311 -0.88 20.58 20.38
N ASP A 312 -0.53 21.84 20.16
CA ASP A 312 -0.60 22.40 18.81
C ASP A 312 0.49 21.85 17.88
N GLU A 313 1.56 21.27 18.43
CA GLU A 313 2.57 20.61 17.60
C GLU A 313 2.07 19.30 17.01
N LEU A 314 0.93 18.80 17.48
CA LEU A 314 0.33 17.61 16.91
C LEU A 314 -0.30 17.84 15.54
N ASN A 315 -0.51 19.10 15.14
CA ASN A 315 -1.05 19.43 13.83
C ASN A 315 0.06 19.44 12.80
N THR A 316 0.61 18.26 12.53
CA THR A 316 1.71 18.10 11.61
C THR A 316 1.62 16.69 11.02
N SER A 317 2.31 16.47 9.92
CA SER A 317 2.37 15.12 9.36
C SER A 317 3.05 14.19 10.36
N PRO A 318 2.45 13.04 10.66
CA PRO A 318 3.10 12.12 11.62
C PRO A 318 4.41 11.56 11.10
N VAL A 319 4.62 11.53 9.79
CA VAL A 319 5.86 11.05 9.18
C VAL A 319 6.52 12.23 8.49
N GLN A 320 7.75 12.56 8.88
CA GLN A 320 8.46 13.71 8.30
C GLN A 320 9.79 13.32 7.67
N ALA A 321 10.46 12.32 8.25
CA ALA A 321 11.76 11.86 7.79
C ALA A 321 11.89 10.38 8.06
N GLY A 322 12.91 9.78 7.49
CA GLY A 322 13.19 8.38 7.73
C GLY A 322 14.49 7.97 7.08
N MET A 323 14.81 6.70 7.22
CA MET A 323 16.06 6.15 6.74
C MET A 323 15.81 4.83 6.03
N ARG A 324 16.49 4.62 4.91
CA ARG A 324 16.58 3.27 4.33
C ARG A 324 18.05 2.87 4.30
N TYR A 325 18.28 1.60 4.53
CA TYR A 325 19.64 1.09 4.58
C TYR A 325 19.63 -0.40 4.28
N THR A 326 20.82 -0.95 4.05
CA THR A 326 20.99 -2.37 3.80
C THR A 326 21.46 -3.04 5.09
N THR A 327 20.76 -4.10 5.50
CA THR A 327 21.20 -4.92 6.63
C THR A 327 22.62 -5.43 6.34
N PRO A 328 23.56 -5.33 7.28
CA PRO A 328 24.91 -5.85 7.05
C PRO A 328 24.87 -7.30 6.59
N GLY A 329 25.56 -7.58 5.49
CA GLY A 329 25.63 -8.93 4.93
C GLY A 329 24.45 -9.37 4.08
N SER A 330 23.41 -8.54 3.96
CA SER A 330 22.23 -8.89 3.15
C SER A 330 22.54 -8.73 1.66
N PRO A 331 22.05 -9.64 0.82
CA PRO A 331 22.17 -9.45 -0.63
C PRO A 331 21.18 -8.44 -1.20
N TYR A 332 20.26 -7.94 -0.39
CA TYR A 332 19.18 -7.06 -0.87
C TYR A 332 19.46 -5.62 -0.46
N ARG A 333 19.86 -4.80 -1.43
CA ARG A 333 20.13 -3.38 -1.17
C ARG A 333 18.87 -2.70 -0.61
N ASN A 334 19.05 -1.89 0.43
CA ASN A 334 17.98 -1.11 1.06
C ASN A 334 16.81 -1.97 1.51
N ASP A 335 17.12 -3.10 2.13
CA ASP A 335 16.11 -4.04 2.60
C ASP A 335 15.45 -3.62 3.92
N MET A 336 15.81 -2.45 4.46
CA MET A 336 15.28 -2.03 5.75
C MET A 336 14.92 -0.55 5.72
N GLN A 337 13.78 -0.21 6.34
CA GLN A 337 13.39 1.18 6.60
C GLN A 337 13.22 1.40 8.08
N MET A 338 13.57 2.60 8.54
CA MET A 338 13.43 3.01 9.92
C MET A 338 12.97 4.46 9.92
N SER A 339 11.84 4.75 10.56
CA SER A 339 11.25 6.09 10.51
C SER A 339 10.63 6.48 11.84
N PRO A 340 10.93 7.67 12.36
CA PRO A 340 10.14 8.19 13.47
C PRO A 340 8.74 8.56 13.01
N ILE A 341 7.73 8.14 13.76
CA ILE A 341 6.32 8.40 13.43
C ILE A 341 5.64 8.87 14.71
N LEU A 342 5.05 10.06 14.66
CA LEU A 342 4.32 10.61 15.81
C LEU A 342 3.11 9.73 16.12
N ARG A 343 2.96 9.31 17.37
CA ARG A 343 1.90 8.39 17.80
C ARG A 343 1.23 8.93 19.05
N THR A 344 0.01 8.49 19.25
CA THR A 344 -0.73 8.76 20.47
C THR A 344 -1.04 7.45 21.18
N SER A 345 -1.55 7.54 22.41
CA SER A 345 -1.88 6.35 23.20
C SER A 345 -2.97 5.51 22.56
N GLU A 346 -3.73 6.08 21.62
CA GLU A 346 -4.77 5.34 20.90
C GLU A 346 -4.20 4.21 20.05
N HIS A 347 -2.93 4.25 19.73
CA HIS A 347 -2.29 3.28 18.85
C HIS A 347 -1.28 2.42 19.59
N ARG A 348 -1.61 2.07 20.82
CA ARG A 348 -0.71 1.26 21.64
C ARG A 348 -0.68 -0.20 21.16
N PRO A 349 0.47 -0.83 21.24
CA PRO A 349 0.53 -2.27 20.97
C PRO A 349 -0.23 -3.05 22.04
N PRO A 350 -0.71 -4.26 21.71
CA PRO A 350 -1.39 -5.07 22.70
C PRO A 350 -0.49 -5.33 23.92
N GLY A 351 -1.07 -5.20 25.11
CA GLY A 351 -0.35 -5.47 26.34
C GLY A 351 0.57 -4.38 26.82
N VAL A 352 0.67 -3.27 26.07
CA VAL A 352 1.53 -2.16 26.46
C VAL A 352 0.68 -1.08 27.14
N GLU A 353 1.07 -0.70 28.34
CA GLU A 353 0.41 0.39 29.06
C GLU A 353 1.03 1.70 28.65
N LEU A 354 0.22 2.59 28.11
CA LEU A 354 0.65 3.94 27.73
C LEU A 354 -0.20 4.95 28.48
N ASP A 355 0.43 6.05 28.86
CA ASP A 355 -0.25 7.14 29.56
C ASP A 355 -1.07 7.95 28.54
N ASP A 356 -2.37 8.08 28.76
CA ASP A 356 -3.25 8.80 27.86
C ASP A 356 -2.89 10.29 27.75
N ASP A 357 -2.26 10.84 28.80
CA ASP A 357 -1.87 12.25 28.77
C ASP A 357 -0.49 12.49 28.16
N SER A 358 0.20 11.43 27.77
CA SER A 358 1.53 11.52 27.18
C SER A 358 1.50 11.42 25.67
N ARG A 359 2.58 11.84 25.06
CA ARG A 359 2.79 11.71 23.62
C ARG A 359 3.96 10.78 23.37
N TYR A 360 3.96 10.13 22.22
CA TYR A 360 4.95 9.12 21.93
C TYR A 360 5.49 9.30 20.52
N MET A 361 6.78 9.01 20.36
CA MET A 361 7.37 8.80 19.04
C MET A 361 7.51 7.30 18.85
N GLY A 362 6.88 6.79 17.80
CA GLY A 362 7.06 5.41 17.40
C GLY A 362 8.14 5.34 16.35
N PHE A 363 9.13 4.47 16.54
CA PHE A 363 10.12 4.23 15.50
C PHE A 363 9.69 2.99 14.75
N SER A 364 9.23 3.20 13.53
CA SER A 364 8.80 2.13 12.64
C SER A 364 10.05 1.45 12.09
N VAL A 365 10.14 0.14 12.30
CA VAL A 365 11.27 -0.65 11.81
C VAL A 365 10.65 -1.72 10.92
N GLY A 366 10.82 -1.57 9.61
CA GLY A 366 10.12 -2.39 8.64
C GLY A 366 11.05 -3.09 7.67
N LEU A 367 10.90 -4.41 7.61
CA LEU A 367 11.65 -5.24 6.68
C LEU A 367 11.04 -5.09 5.29
N GLN A 368 11.83 -4.60 4.35
CA GLN A 368 11.32 -4.21 3.03
C GLN A 368 11.45 -5.32 1.99
N LYS A 369 12.19 -6.38 2.29
CA LYS A 369 12.44 -7.45 1.32
C LYS A 369 12.43 -8.79 2.06
N ALA A 370 11.24 -9.19 2.51
CA ALA A 370 11.08 -10.43 3.27
C ALA A 370 11.18 -11.65 2.37
N GLU A 371 11.71 -12.73 2.91
CA GLU A 371 11.71 -14.02 2.22
C GLU A 371 10.35 -14.68 2.30
N ALA A 372 9.66 -14.53 3.43
CA ALA A 372 8.37 -15.18 3.65
C ALA A 372 7.27 -14.45 2.89
N ALA A 373 6.29 -15.21 2.46
CA ALA A 373 5.07 -14.68 1.87
C ALA A 373 3.88 -15.42 2.45
N GLY A 374 2.74 -14.76 2.49
CA GLY A 374 1.52 -15.34 3.01
C GLY A 374 0.58 -15.79 1.93
N GLN A 375 -0.68 -15.96 2.33
CA GLN A 375 -1.70 -16.54 1.47
C GLN A 375 -3.04 -15.91 1.78
N LEU A 376 -3.82 -15.69 0.74
CA LEU A 376 -5.20 -15.22 0.86
C LEU A 376 -6.13 -16.31 0.33
N ARG A 377 -7.19 -16.58 1.06
CA ARG A 377 -8.20 -17.56 0.65
C ARG A 377 -9.58 -17.01 0.99
N LEU A 378 -10.61 -17.53 0.34
CA LEU A 378 -11.98 -17.17 0.68
C LEU A 378 -12.37 -17.80 2.01
N GLN A 379 -13.06 -17.03 2.83
CA GLN A 379 -13.69 -17.57 4.03
C GLN A 379 -14.95 -18.34 3.69
N SER A 380 -15.69 -17.87 2.69
CA SER A 380 -16.94 -18.47 2.22
C SER A 380 -17.22 -17.97 0.82
N ALA A 381 -18.31 -18.44 0.22
CA ALA A 381 -18.77 -17.94 -1.06
C ALA A 381 -19.58 -16.65 -0.96
N ASP A 382 -19.82 -16.15 0.24
CA ASP A 382 -20.55 -14.90 0.45
C ASP A 382 -19.61 -13.73 0.16
N PRO A 383 -19.94 -12.87 -0.82
CA PRO A 383 -19.03 -11.75 -1.12
C PRO A 383 -18.94 -10.71 0.00
N HIS A 384 -19.79 -10.79 1.02
CA HIS A 384 -19.70 -9.88 2.17
C HIS A 384 -18.80 -10.40 3.28
N ASP A 385 -18.35 -11.65 3.20
CA ASP A 385 -17.37 -12.16 4.16
C ASP A 385 -15.98 -11.75 3.72
N GLN A 386 -15.19 -11.23 4.65
CA GLN A 386 -13.83 -10.84 4.31
C GLN A 386 -12.99 -12.07 3.93
N PRO A 387 -11.98 -11.90 3.10
CA PRO A 387 -11.07 -13.04 2.84
C PRO A 387 -10.22 -13.36 4.06
N LEU A 388 -9.72 -14.58 4.11
CA LEU A 388 -8.77 -15.02 5.13
C LEU A 388 -7.39 -14.53 4.71
N LEU A 389 -6.77 -13.71 5.56
CA LEU A 389 -5.50 -13.08 5.29
C LEU A 389 -4.46 -13.68 6.23
N ASP A 390 -3.62 -14.56 5.70
CA ASP A 390 -2.61 -15.25 6.48
C ASP A 390 -1.24 -14.74 6.05
N TYR A 391 -0.68 -13.80 6.81
CA TYR A 391 0.54 -13.10 6.41
C TYR A 391 1.80 -13.91 6.63
N ARG A 392 1.81 -14.82 7.62
CA ARG A 392 2.95 -15.70 7.88
C ARG A 392 4.25 -14.93 8.10
N TYR A 393 4.17 -13.81 8.84
CA TYR A 393 5.37 -13.02 9.12
C TYR A 393 6.38 -13.84 9.88
N LEU A 394 7.66 -13.62 9.58
CA LEU A 394 8.78 -14.17 10.33
C LEU A 394 8.84 -15.70 10.32
N THR A 395 8.25 -16.32 9.30
CA THR A 395 8.36 -17.78 9.18
C THR A 395 9.65 -18.21 8.50
N HIS A 396 10.47 -17.25 8.04
CA HIS A 396 11.78 -17.53 7.50
C HIS A 396 12.82 -16.96 8.44
N ALA A 397 13.85 -17.77 8.78
CA ALA A 397 14.83 -17.36 9.78
C ALA A 397 15.56 -16.07 9.42
N PHE A 398 15.84 -15.86 8.13
CA PHE A 398 16.55 -14.66 7.68
C PHE A 398 15.73 -13.40 7.94
N ASP A 399 14.41 -13.48 7.81
CA ASP A 399 13.54 -12.33 8.11
C ASP A 399 13.64 -11.96 9.60
N THR A 400 13.57 -12.95 10.48
CA THR A 400 13.67 -12.73 11.92
C THR A 400 15.02 -12.13 12.28
N GLU A 401 16.08 -12.69 11.71
CA GLU A 401 17.45 -12.24 12.00
C GLU A 401 17.63 -10.77 11.61
N ARG A 402 17.13 -10.38 10.43
CA ARG A 402 17.29 -9.00 9.98
C ARG A 402 16.46 -8.03 10.82
N LEU A 403 15.23 -8.42 11.15
CA LEU A 403 14.38 -7.54 11.95
C LEU A 403 14.92 -7.41 13.38
N ARG A 404 15.46 -8.51 13.94
CA ARG A 404 16.11 -8.45 15.25
C ARG A 404 17.27 -7.46 15.23
N GLY A 405 18.13 -7.56 14.23
CA GLY A 405 19.26 -6.62 14.12
C GLY A 405 18.83 -5.18 13.96
N ALA A 406 17.74 -4.98 13.23
CA ALA A 406 17.22 -3.62 13.01
C ALA A 406 16.66 -3.02 14.29
N VAL A 407 16.00 -3.82 15.13
CA VAL A 407 15.52 -3.33 16.43
C VAL A 407 16.70 -2.90 17.29
N ARG A 408 17.74 -3.73 17.35
CA ARG A 408 18.93 -3.37 18.15
C ARG A 408 19.60 -2.13 17.61
N LEU A 409 19.68 -1.99 16.29
CA LEU A 409 20.23 -0.78 15.68
C LEU A 409 19.38 0.45 16.05
N CYS A 410 18.07 0.33 16.02
CA CYS A 410 17.21 1.45 16.38
C CYS A 410 17.44 1.89 17.81
N VAL A 411 17.54 0.94 18.74
CA VAL A 411 17.84 1.27 20.14
C VAL A 411 19.19 1.99 20.24
N ASP A 412 20.19 1.50 19.52
CA ASP A 412 21.51 2.14 19.53
C ASP A 412 21.48 3.56 19.00
N ILE A 413 20.78 3.78 17.89
CA ILE A 413 20.69 5.10 17.27
C ILE A 413 20.00 6.10 18.22
N VAL A 414 18.84 5.71 18.75
CA VAL A 414 18.06 6.66 19.55
C VAL A 414 18.61 6.82 20.98
N SER A 415 19.56 5.96 21.36
CA SER A 415 20.27 6.13 22.65
C SER A 415 21.50 7.05 22.54
N ARG A 416 21.80 7.53 21.34
CA ARG A 416 22.95 8.41 21.14
C ARG A 416 22.72 9.78 21.77
N PRO A 417 23.81 10.48 22.09
CA PRO A 417 23.68 11.79 22.75
C PRO A 417 22.80 12.77 21.99
N GLU A 418 22.73 12.68 20.65
CA GLU A 418 21.90 13.58 19.85
C GLU A 418 20.42 13.53 20.25
N CYS A 419 19.96 12.41 20.80
CA CYS A 419 18.55 12.21 21.14
C CYS A 419 18.23 12.49 22.61
N LYS A 420 19.22 12.82 23.43
CA LYS A 420 19.00 12.78 24.88
C LYS A 420 17.97 13.80 25.36
N ASP A 421 17.84 14.95 24.70
CA ASP A 421 16.88 15.96 25.12
C ASP A 421 15.53 15.83 24.41
N ALA A 422 15.49 15.12 23.29
CA ALA A 422 14.28 15.01 22.47
C ALA A 422 13.43 13.80 22.79
N LEU A 423 14.03 12.74 23.35
CA LEU A 423 13.33 11.51 23.68
C LEU A 423 13.42 11.27 25.19
N LEU A 424 12.29 10.87 25.76
CA LEU A 424 12.24 10.48 27.16
C LEU A 424 12.39 8.96 27.23
N GLU A 425 11.77 8.31 28.23
CA GLU A 425 12.00 6.88 28.42
C GLU A 425 11.34 6.03 27.34
N ARG A 426 11.93 4.86 27.10
CA ARG A 426 11.35 3.88 26.19
C ARG A 426 10.19 3.15 26.88
N ALA A 427 9.04 3.10 26.21
CA ALA A 427 7.88 2.39 26.70
C ALA A 427 7.79 0.97 26.17
N ASN A 428 8.37 0.69 25.00
CA ASN A 428 8.31 -0.63 24.36
C ASN A 428 9.42 -0.71 23.32
N PRO A 429 10.17 -1.81 23.21
CA PRO A 429 10.23 -2.99 24.09
C PRO A 429 10.89 -2.66 25.42
N THR A 430 10.73 -3.57 26.38
CA THR A 430 11.38 -3.41 27.69
C THR A 430 12.84 -3.85 27.61
N ASP A 431 13.60 -3.51 28.68
CA ASP A 431 14.99 -4.01 28.75
C ASP A 431 15.01 -5.53 28.76
N ALA A 432 14.04 -6.18 29.42
CA ALA A 432 13.99 -7.64 29.44
C ALA A 432 13.79 -8.22 28.05
N ASP A 433 12.95 -7.56 27.22
CA ASP A 433 12.74 -8.00 25.83
C ASP A 433 14.03 -7.97 25.03
N LEU A 434 14.93 -7.06 25.35
CA LEU A 434 16.17 -6.85 24.60
C LEU A 434 17.34 -7.68 25.13
N GLU A 435 17.15 -8.38 26.24
CA GLU A 435 18.26 -8.97 26.98
C GLU A 435 18.96 -10.09 26.21
N THR A 436 18.17 -10.93 25.51
CA THR A 436 18.73 -12.03 24.72
C THR A 436 18.07 -12.05 23.35
N ASP A 437 18.68 -12.76 22.42
CA ASP A 437 18.06 -12.96 21.12
C ASP A 437 16.74 -13.69 21.23
N GLU A 438 16.66 -14.69 22.13
CA GLU A 438 15.42 -15.44 22.32
C GLU A 438 14.29 -14.55 22.83
N ALA A 439 14.60 -13.67 23.79
CA ALA A 439 13.59 -12.74 24.31
C ALA A 439 13.14 -11.76 23.23
N LEU A 440 14.09 -11.25 22.46
CA LEU A 440 13.74 -10.30 21.40
C LEU A 440 12.94 -10.99 20.30
N ASP A 441 13.28 -12.22 19.95
CA ASP A 441 12.49 -12.94 18.94
C ASP A 441 11.07 -13.18 19.42
N ARG A 442 10.86 -13.45 20.72
CA ARG A 442 9.51 -13.57 21.27
C ARG A 442 8.74 -12.25 21.14
N TRP A 443 9.44 -11.14 21.44
CA TRP A 443 8.84 -9.82 21.29
C TRP A 443 8.48 -9.53 19.84
N LEU A 444 9.36 -9.88 18.90
CA LEU A 444 9.09 -9.70 17.48
C LEU A 444 7.84 -10.46 17.07
N ARG A 445 7.76 -11.75 17.45
CA ARG A 445 6.59 -12.55 17.07
C ARG A 445 5.30 -12.01 17.67
N ALA A 446 5.37 -11.44 18.87
CA ALA A 446 4.19 -10.89 19.53
C ALA A 446 3.77 -9.54 18.97
N ASN A 447 4.68 -8.79 18.35
CA ASN A 447 4.42 -7.40 17.97
C ASN A 447 4.46 -7.12 16.48
N VAL A 448 5.01 -8.01 15.65
CA VAL A 448 5.09 -7.74 14.22
C VAL A 448 3.71 -7.58 13.63
N SER A 449 3.57 -6.60 12.72
CA SER A 449 2.28 -6.33 12.11
C SER A 449 2.49 -5.79 10.70
N THR A 450 1.38 -5.49 10.05
CA THR A 450 1.39 -4.97 8.69
C THR A 450 1.83 -3.51 8.67
N GLN A 451 2.64 -3.17 7.66
CA GLN A 451 2.89 -1.77 7.33
C GLN A 451 1.83 -1.26 6.34
N GLN A 452 0.82 -2.09 6.08
CA GLN A 452 -0.30 -1.78 5.20
C GLN A 452 0.13 -1.70 3.74
N HIS A 453 1.07 -2.55 3.37
CA HIS A 453 1.60 -2.59 2.02
C HIS A 453 1.34 -3.94 1.35
N SER A 454 0.16 -4.52 1.60
CA SER A 454 -0.22 -5.81 1.03
C SER A 454 -0.20 -5.76 -0.49
N CYS A 455 0.40 -6.77 -1.10
CA CYS A 455 0.52 -6.85 -2.55
C CYS A 455 0.82 -8.29 -2.96
N GLY A 456 0.94 -8.51 -4.26
CA GLY A 456 1.47 -9.78 -4.78
C GLY A 456 0.47 -10.88 -5.03
N THR A 457 -0.78 -10.72 -4.65
CA THR A 457 -1.77 -11.79 -4.64
C THR A 457 -2.35 -12.16 -6.01
N CYS A 458 -2.03 -11.37 -7.04
CA CYS A 458 -2.36 -11.67 -8.44
C CYS A 458 -1.12 -11.40 -9.28
N LYS A 459 0.01 -11.99 -8.92
CA LYS A 459 1.29 -11.54 -9.45
C LYS A 459 1.38 -11.71 -10.96
N MET A 460 2.06 -10.78 -11.62
CA MET A 460 2.28 -10.90 -13.05
C MET A 460 3.46 -11.82 -13.34
N GLY A 461 3.38 -12.48 -14.48
CA GLY A 461 4.44 -13.34 -14.94
C GLY A 461 4.09 -13.94 -16.28
N PRO A 462 5.08 -14.53 -16.95
CA PRO A 462 4.82 -15.16 -18.24
C PRO A 462 4.03 -16.46 -18.09
N SER A 463 3.48 -16.96 -19.21
CA SER A 463 2.70 -18.19 -19.18
C SER A 463 3.50 -19.40 -18.73
N SER A 464 4.83 -19.31 -18.79
CA SER A 464 5.70 -20.39 -18.29
C SER A 464 5.77 -20.46 -16.76
N ASP A 465 5.28 -19.44 -16.07
CA ASP A 465 5.23 -19.45 -14.61
C ASP A 465 3.85 -19.93 -14.18
N PRO A 466 3.73 -21.14 -13.61
CA PRO A 466 2.41 -21.66 -13.26
C PRO A 466 1.72 -20.88 -12.15
N MET A 467 2.46 -20.05 -11.41
CA MET A 467 1.88 -19.24 -10.34
C MET A 467 1.54 -17.82 -10.80
N ALA A 468 1.79 -17.47 -12.05
CA ALA A 468 1.42 -16.14 -12.55
C ALA A 468 -0.10 -16.06 -12.72
N VAL A 469 -0.66 -14.92 -12.32
CA VAL A 469 -2.10 -14.69 -12.45
C VAL A 469 -2.40 -13.83 -13.68
N VAL A 470 -1.57 -12.80 -13.91
CA VAL A 470 -1.72 -11.94 -15.09
C VAL A 470 -0.41 -11.93 -15.87
N ASP A 471 -0.49 -11.57 -17.15
CA ASP A 471 0.72 -11.35 -17.94
C ASP A 471 1.21 -9.91 -17.73
N GLN A 472 2.29 -9.56 -18.44
CA GLN A 472 2.87 -8.23 -18.25
C GLN A 472 2.01 -7.10 -18.83
N TYR A 473 0.94 -7.44 -19.53
CA TYR A 473 -0.06 -6.46 -19.97
C TYR A 473 -1.28 -6.47 -19.05
N CYS A 474 -1.15 -7.10 -17.90
CA CYS A 474 -2.16 -7.18 -16.86
C CYS A 474 -3.36 -8.05 -17.22
N LYS A 475 -3.31 -8.80 -18.30
CA LYS A 475 -4.41 -9.67 -18.70
C LYS A 475 -4.38 -10.96 -17.87
N VAL A 476 -5.55 -11.36 -17.39
CA VAL A 476 -5.66 -12.61 -16.61
C VAL A 476 -5.42 -13.79 -17.53
N HIS A 477 -4.48 -14.65 -17.15
CA HIS A 477 -4.15 -15.83 -17.98
C HIS A 477 -5.37 -16.71 -18.18
N GLY A 478 -5.63 -17.08 -19.43
CA GLY A 478 -6.71 -17.98 -19.78
C GLY A 478 -8.08 -17.34 -19.93
N ILE A 479 -8.20 -16.05 -19.68
CA ILE A 479 -9.50 -15.34 -19.69
C ILE A 479 -9.38 -14.16 -20.65
N GLU A 480 -10.42 -13.95 -21.44
CA GLU A 480 -10.51 -12.78 -22.30
C GLU A 480 -11.36 -11.70 -21.65
N GLY A 481 -11.02 -10.43 -21.91
CA GLY A 481 -11.82 -9.31 -21.46
C GLY A 481 -11.63 -8.95 -19.99
N LEU A 482 -10.58 -9.44 -19.36
CA LEU A 482 -10.36 -9.23 -17.92
C LEU A 482 -8.92 -8.93 -17.63
N ARG A 483 -8.69 -7.85 -16.87
CA ARG A 483 -7.36 -7.48 -16.37
C ARG A 483 -7.42 -7.23 -14.88
N VAL A 484 -6.25 -7.28 -14.24
CA VAL A 484 -6.08 -6.81 -12.87
C VAL A 484 -5.00 -5.73 -12.90
N VAL A 485 -5.32 -4.55 -12.37
CA VAL A 485 -4.37 -3.42 -12.33
C VAL A 485 -4.44 -2.79 -10.95
N ASP A 486 -3.58 -3.24 -10.06
CA ASP A 486 -3.40 -2.66 -8.73
C ASP A 486 -2.16 -3.30 -8.11
N ALA A 487 -1.96 -3.11 -6.82
CA ALA A 487 -0.77 -3.63 -6.14
C ALA A 487 -0.71 -5.16 -6.14
N SER A 488 -1.83 -5.84 -6.39
CA SER A 488 -1.82 -7.31 -6.38
C SER A 488 -0.95 -7.88 -7.49
N ILE A 489 -0.66 -7.12 -8.56
CA ILE A 489 0.13 -7.67 -9.65
C ILE A 489 1.64 -7.64 -9.39
N MET A 490 2.10 -6.96 -8.34
CA MET A 490 3.54 -6.92 -8.03
C MET A 490 4.07 -8.32 -7.77
N PRO A 491 5.10 -8.77 -8.51
CA PRO A 491 5.68 -10.08 -8.19
C PRO A 491 6.32 -10.14 -6.82
N ASP A 492 6.90 -9.02 -6.37
CA ASP A 492 7.40 -8.85 -5.02
C ASP A 492 7.15 -7.40 -4.64
N VAL A 493 7.06 -7.15 -3.34
CA VAL A 493 6.77 -5.81 -2.85
C VAL A 493 7.97 -4.89 -3.12
N VAL A 494 7.67 -3.66 -3.52
CA VAL A 494 8.72 -2.65 -3.67
C VAL A 494 9.28 -2.25 -2.30
N ARG A 495 10.53 -1.80 -2.28
CA ARG A 495 11.20 -1.39 -1.03
C ARG A 495 10.83 0.04 -0.68
N ALA A 496 9.53 0.27 -0.55
CA ALA A 496 8.95 1.59 -0.28
C ALA A 496 7.49 1.41 0.09
N ASN A 497 6.90 2.46 0.65
CA ASN A 497 5.44 2.53 0.75
C ASN A 497 4.86 2.35 -0.65
N THR A 498 3.70 1.71 -0.75
CA THR A 498 3.28 1.17 -2.04
C THR A 498 2.40 2.10 -2.86
N ASN A 499 1.95 3.23 -2.31
CA ASN A 499 0.99 4.07 -3.03
C ASN A 499 1.56 4.65 -4.32
N ALA A 500 2.74 5.25 -4.27
CA ALA A 500 3.32 5.85 -5.48
C ALA A 500 3.55 4.81 -6.57
N SER A 501 4.04 3.63 -6.20
CA SER A 501 4.25 2.56 -7.18
C SER A 501 2.93 2.02 -7.72
N THR A 502 1.87 1.98 -6.90
CA THR A 502 0.56 1.54 -7.38
C THR A 502 -0.02 2.54 -8.38
N ILE A 503 0.16 3.83 -8.09
CA ILE A 503 -0.29 4.86 -9.04
C ILE A 503 0.52 4.75 -10.34
N MET A 504 1.84 4.50 -10.24
CA MET A 504 2.66 4.24 -11.43
C MET A 504 2.12 3.03 -12.19
N ILE A 505 1.71 1.98 -11.51
CA ILE A 505 1.11 0.81 -12.16
C ILE A 505 -0.12 1.23 -12.96
N GLY A 506 -0.97 2.06 -12.39
CA GLY A 506 -2.13 2.57 -13.12
C GLY A 506 -1.74 3.37 -14.36
N GLU A 507 -0.74 4.25 -14.24
CA GLU A 507 -0.28 5.05 -15.36
C GLU A 507 0.32 4.17 -16.46
N ARG A 508 1.20 3.24 -16.08
CA ARG A 508 1.84 2.37 -17.07
C ARG A 508 0.81 1.46 -17.74
N ALA A 509 -0.09 0.86 -16.93
CA ALA A 509 -1.09 -0.05 -17.48
C ALA A 509 -2.02 0.67 -18.45
N ALA A 510 -2.38 1.91 -18.16
CA ALA A 510 -3.25 2.67 -19.06
C ALA A 510 -2.63 2.77 -20.46
N ASP A 511 -1.33 3.10 -20.52
CA ASP A 511 -0.65 3.18 -21.81
C ASP A 511 -0.56 1.81 -22.51
N LEU A 512 -0.31 0.75 -21.73
CA LEU A 512 -0.26 -0.60 -22.30
C LEU A 512 -1.62 -1.02 -22.86
N ILE A 513 -2.70 -0.68 -22.16
CA ILE A 513 -4.05 -0.99 -22.62
C ILE A 513 -4.36 -0.24 -23.91
N ILE A 514 -4.08 1.07 -23.93
CA ILE A 514 -4.33 1.88 -25.10
C ILE A 514 -3.51 1.37 -26.30
N GLY A 515 -2.26 0.98 -26.06
CA GLY A 515 -1.38 0.52 -27.12
C GLY A 515 -1.77 -0.80 -27.75
N GLN A 516 -2.68 -1.55 -27.11
CA GLN A 516 -3.14 -2.86 -27.62
C GLN A 516 -4.48 -2.78 -28.32
N GLN A 517 -5.01 -1.59 -28.54
CA GLN A 517 -6.30 -1.41 -29.22
C GLN A 517 -6.17 -0.98 -30.67
#